data_93d52a0f859d4890c41f401fc9911404
#
_entry.id   93d52a0f859d4890c41f401fc9911404
#
_cell.length_a   1.000
_cell.length_b   1.000
_cell.length_c   1.000
_cell.angle_alpha   90.00
_cell.angle_beta   90.00
_cell.angle_gamma   90.00
#
_symmetry.space_group_name_H-M   'P 1'
#
loop_
_entity.id
_entity.type
_entity.pdbx_description
1 polymer ?
#
loop_
_entity_poly.entity_id
_entity_poly.type
_entity_poly.pdbx_seq_one_letter_code
_entity_poly.pdbx_strand_id
1 'polypeptide(L)'
;MTKFSRRDAIKLTATATATLPLLAGAAQAATHNVTIKSFMFDPADLTIAAGDSVIFTNEDGAPHTATDVNGAFDTGRLNRGGSATLTFAGAGAFEYFCEFHPNMKGKITIT
;
A
#
# COMPACT_ATOMS: atom_id res chain seq x y z
N MET A 1 -28.00 -11.42 36.42
CA MET A 1 -27.33 -12.04 36.62
C MET A 1 -27.23 -12.75 36.16
N THR A 2 -27.34 -11.87 36.30
CA THR A 2 -26.69 -12.32 36.24
C THR A 2 -26.60 -12.67 35.56
N LYS A 3 -26.31 -11.94 35.70
CA LYS A 3 -25.79 -12.28 35.51
C LYS A 3 -25.51 -12.63 34.72
N PHE A 4 -25.84 -11.88 34.91
CA PHE A 4 -25.13 -12.27 34.48
C PHE A 4 -25.00 -12.29 33.86
N SER A 5 -25.17 -11.67 33.95
CA SER A 5 -24.73 -11.92 33.87
C SER A 5 -24.55 -11.98 33.17
N ARG A 6 -24.62 -11.38 33.29
CA ARG A 6 -24.12 -11.60 33.04
C ARG A 6 -23.65 -11.77 32.33
N ARG A 7 -23.89 -11.12 32.33
CA ARG A 7 -23.19 -11.41 32.15
C ARG A 7 -22.69 -11.89 31.45
N ASP A 8 -23.04 -11.21 31.71
CA ASP A 8 -22.32 -11.81 31.46
C ASP A 8 -22.07 -12.15 30.62
N ALA A 9 -22.34 -11.55 30.89
CA ALA A 9 -21.78 -12.02 30.53
C ALA A 9 -21.54 -12.11 29.63
N ILE A 10 -21.66 -11.67 29.58
CA ILE A 10 -21.08 -12.00 29.05
C ILE A 10 -20.74 -12.10 28.41
N LYS A 11 -20.83 -11.58 28.45
CA LYS A 11 -20.22 -11.88 28.20
C LYS A 11 -19.83 -12.24 27.46
N LEU A 12 -20.05 -11.69 27.52
CA LEU A 12 -19.40 -12.24 27.09
C LEU A 12 -19.16 -12.44 26.44
N THR A 13 -19.25 -11.97 26.44
CA THR A 13 -18.69 -12.32 26.04
C THR A 13 -18.37 -12.52 25.30
N ALA A 14 -18.46 -12.07 25.28
CA ALA A 14 -17.81 -12.37 24.84
C ALA A 14 -17.49 -12.51 24.08
N THR A 15 -17.46 -12.27 24.00
CA THR A 15 -16.83 -12.53 23.46
C THR A 15 -16.52 -12.71 22.66
N ALA A 16 -16.54 -12.46 22.59
CA ALA A 16 -15.97 -12.69 21.98
C ALA A 16 -15.67 -12.81 21.18
N THR A 17 -15.59 -12.71 21.06
CA THR A 17 -15.04 -12.86 20.37
C THR A 17 -14.73 -13.09 19.60
N ALA A 18 -14.73 -12.94 19.53
CA ALA A 18 -14.19 -13.10 18.84
C ALA A 18 -13.97 -13.29 18.05
N THR A 19 -14.03 -13.20 17.96
CA THR A 19 -13.64 -13.31 17.23
C THR A 19 -13.30 -13.39 16.47
N LEU A 20 -13.33 -13.20 16.37
CA LEU A 20 -12.84 -13.17 15.67
C LEU A 20 -12.43 -13.11 14.96
N PRO A 21 -12.29 -13.19 14.89
CA PRO A 21 -11.83 -12.98 14.12
C PRO A 21 -11.42 -13.01 13.31
N LEU A 22 -11.48 -12.84 13.32
CA LEU A 22 -11.11 -12.79 12.65
C LEU A 22 -10.67 -12.60 11.94
N LEU A 23 -10.63 -12.43 12.13
CA LEU A 23 -10.44 -12.23 11.55
C LEU A 23 -9.94 -11.82 10.93
N ALA A 24 -10.01 -11.66 11.05
CA ALA A 24 -9.61 -11.38 10.61
C ALA A 24 -8.90 -10.99 10.11
N GLY A 25 -8.62 -10.99 10.40
CA GLY A 25 -7.76 -10.63 10.05
C GLY A 25 -7.48 -10.33 9.22
N ALA A 26 -7.97 -10.52 9.72
CA ALA A 26 -7.85 -10.38 8.59
C ALA A 26 -7.23 -9.45 7.83
N ALA A 27 -7.23 -9.57 7.03
CA ALA A 27 -6.58 -8.99 5.94
C ALA A 27 -6.84 -7.52 5.86
N GLN A 28 -6.22 -6.80 6.72
CA GLN A 28 -6.25 -5.36 6.60
C GLN A 28 -5.26 -4.93 5.53
N ALA A 29 -5.75 -4.21 4.55
CA ALA A 29 -4.90 -3.62 3.54
C ALA A 29 -3.98 -2.59 4.20
N ALA A 30 -2.70 -2.68 3.90
CA ALA A 30 -1.71 -1.74 4.40
C ALA A 30 -1.43 -0.67 3.36
N THR A 31 -0.88 0.45 3.81
CA THR A 31 -0.46 1.54 2.95
C THR A 31 1.05 1.69 3.07
N HIS A 32 1.73 1.73 1.93
CA HIS A 32 3.17 1.86 1.84
C HIS A 32 3.52 3.19 1.19
N ASN A 33 4.70 3.71 1.49
CA ASN A 33 5.12 4.98 0.92
C ASN A 33 6.38 4.78 0.09
N VAL A 34 6.39 5.35 -1.11
CA VAL A 34 7.58 5.45 -1.93
C VAL A 34 7.86 6.94 -2.12
N THR A 35 9.02 7.37 -1.70
CA THR A 35 9.45 8.74 -1.84
C THR A 35 10.29 8.87 -3.12
N ILE A 36 10.02 9.88 -3.91
CA ILE A 36 10.80 10.19 -5.10
C ILE A 36 11.68 11.37 -4.76
N LYS A 37 12.98 11.13 -4.66
CA LYS A 37 13.94 12.14 -4.23
C LYS A 37 15.30 11.84 -4.80
N SER A 38 16.03 12.87 -5.15
CA SER A 38 17.38 12.75 -5.72
C SER A 38 17.38 11.86 -6.96
N PHE A 39 16.31 11.97 -7.76
CA PHE A 39 16.14 11.17 -8.98
C PHE A 39 16.16 9.67 -8.70
N MET A 40 15.61 9.27 -7.58
CA MET A 40 15.49 7.86 -7.19
C MET A 40 14.15 7.60 -6.54
N PHE A 41 13.68 6.35 -6.65
CA PHE A 41 12.55 5.85 -5.87
C PHE A 41 13.09 5.22 -4.59
N ASP A 42 12.51 5.57 -3.45
CA ASP A 42 12.96 5.07 -2.15
C ASP A 42 11.76 4.58 -1.32
N PRO A 43 11.64 3.29 -1.07
CA PRO A 43 12.52 2.21 -1.50
C PRO A 43 12.35 1.91 -3.00
N ALA A 44 13.45 1.55 -3.66
CA ALA A 44 13.40 1.18 -5.06
C ALA A 44 12.82 -0.22 -5.27
N ASP A 45 12.87 -1.06 -4.26
CA ASP A 45 12.37 -2.43 -4.30
C ASP A 45 11.43 -2.62 -3.12
N LEU A 46 10.15 -2.82 -3.39
CA LEU A 46 9.10 -2.86 -2.38
C LEU A 46 8.30 -4.13 -2.54
N THR A 47 8.06 -4.83 -1.43
CA THR A 47 7.18 -6.00 -1.42
C THR A 47 5.95 -5.67 -0.60
N ILE A 48 4.78 -5.91 -1.18
CA ILE A 48 3.49 -5.64 -0.56
C ILE A 48 2.59 -6.86 -0.69
N ALA A 49 1.47 -6.85 0.01
CA ALA A 49 0.44 -7.88 -0.12
C ALA A 49 -0.65 -7.41 -1.08
N ALA A 50 -1.32 -8.36 -1.71
CA ALA A 50 -2.45 -8.05 -2.58
C ALA A 50 -3.52 -7.29 -1.79
N GLY A 51 -4.04 -6.23 -2.37
CA GLY A 51 -4.99 -5.33 -1.75
C GLY A 51 -4.34 -4.12 -1.08
N ASP A 52 -3.03 -4.11 -0.94
CA ASP A 52 -2.32 -2.97 -0.35
C ASP A 52 -2.24 -1.81 -1.33
N SER A 53 -2.03 -0.62 -0.78
CA SER A 53 -1.87 0.60 -1.55
C SER A 53 -0.46 1.15 -1.38
N VAL A 54 -0.01 1.88 -2.40
CA VAL A 54 1.28 2.57 -2.38
C VAL A 54 1.04 4.04 -2.70
N ILE A 55 1.60 4.91 -1.88
CA ILE A 55 1.57 6.35 -2.10
C ILE A 55 2.94 6.75 -2.63
N PHE A 56 2.97 7.28 -3.84
CA PHE A 56 4.18 7.85 -4.44
C PHE A 56 4.16 9.35 -4.21
N THR A 57 5.19 9.87 -3.59
CA THR A 57 5.31 11.32 -3.30
C THR A 57 6.58 11.85 -3.91
N ASN A 58 6.46 12.88 -4.74
CA ASN A 58 7.62 13.54 -5.35
C ASN A 58 8.13 14.66 -4.45
N GLU A 59 9.34 14.50 -3.93
CA GLU A 59 10.02 15.51 -3.13
C GLU A 59 11.09 16.26 -3.89
N ASP A 60 11.31 15.92 -5.17
CA ASP A 60 12.24 16.65 -6.04
C ASP A 60 11.60 17.89 -6.62
N GLY A 61 12.44 18.82 -7.03
CA GLY A 61 11.99 19.98 -7.78
C GLY A 61 11.58 19.66 -9.22
N ALA A 62 12.12 18.57 -9.77
CA ALA A 62 11.78 18.13 -11.12
C ALA A 62 10.52 17.28 -11.11
N PRO A 63 9.75 17.26 -12.22
CA PRO A 63 8.59 16.37 -12.31
C PRO A 63 9.03 14.94 -12.52
N HIS A 64 8.26 14.01 -11.96
CA HIS A 64 8.51 12.58 -12.07
C HIS A 64 7.20 11.83 -12.27
N THR A 65 7.30 10.59 -12.75
CA THR A 65 6.18 9.64 -12.77
C THR A 65 6.64 8.31 -12.19
N ALA A 66 5.69 7.46 -11.82
CA ALA A 66 5.96 6.04 -11.59
C ALA A 66 5.05 5.28 -12.55
N THR A 67 5.64 4.75 -13.61
CA THR A 67 4.92 4.17 -14.72
C THR A 67 5.39 2.74 -14.95
N ASP A 68 4.48 1.78 -14.92
CA ASP A 68 4.82 0.38 -15.17
C ASP A 68 5.33 0.21 -16.60
N VAL A 69 6.38 -0.60 -16.75
CA VAL A 69 6.99 -0.80 -18.09
C VAL A 69 6.01 -1.44 -19.06
N ASN A 70 5.02 -2.18 -18.57
CA ASN A 70 4.01 -2.84 -19.39
C ASN A 70 2.65 -2.12 -19.35
N GLY A 71 2.58 -0.97 -18.70
CA GLY A 71 1.36 -0.18 -18.68
C GLY A 71 0.32 -0.60 -17.66
N ALA A 72 0.67 -1.44 -16.69
CA ALA A 72 -0.28 -1.90 -15.68
C ALA A 72 -0.72 -0.77 -14.74
N PHE A 73 0.14 0.21 -14.52
CA PHE A 73 -0.22 1.38 -13.71
C PHE A 73 0.61 2.59 -14.11
N ASP A 74 0.13 3.76 -13.72
CA ASP A 74 0.80 5.02 -14.04
C ASP A 74 0.28 6.07 -13.05
N THR A 75 1.20 6.72 -12.33
CA THR A 75 0.80 7.82 -11.44
C THR A 75 0.44 9.07 -12.23
N GLY A 76 0.89 9.17 -13.46
CA GLY A 76 0.91 10.43 -14.18
C GLY A 76 1.99 11.34 -13.60
N ARG A 77 2.04 12.55 -14.13
CA ARG A 77 3.05 13.53 -13.73
C ARG A 77 2.83 13.99 -12.29
N LEU A 78 3.87 13.89 -11.49
CA LEU A 78 3.89 14.40 -10.12
C LEU A 78 4.88 15.56 -10.07
N ASN A 79 4.37 16.74 -9.79
CA ASN A 79 5.21 17.90 -9.55
C ASN A 79 5.70 17.87 -8.10
N ARG A 80 6.57 18.79 -7.75
CA ARG A 80 7.12 18.86 -6.39
C ARG A 80 5.99 18.88 -5.37
N GLY A 81 6.06 17.98 -4.39
CA GLY A 81 5.04 17.85 -3.37
C GLY A 81 3.81 17.07 -3.80
N GLY A 82 3.71 16.70 -5.09
CA GLY A 82 2.57 15.94 -5.58
C GLY A 82 2.67 14.48 -5.19
N SER A 83 1.52 13.84 -5.03
CA SER A 83 1.46 12.43 -4.68
C SER A 83 0.32 11.74 -5.41
N ALA A 84 0.42 10.42 -5.53
CA ALA A 84 -0.62 9.58 -6.08
C ALA A 84 -0.67 8.29 -5.30
N THR A 85 -1.87 7.80 -5.05
CA THR A 85 -2.10 6.54 -4.34
C THR A 85 -2.62 5.51 -5.33
N LEU A 86 -1.93 4.37 -5.39
CA LEU A 86 -2.33 3.26 -6.26
C LEU A 86 -2.59 2.03 -5.40
N THR A 87 -3.66 1.30 -5.71
CA THR A 87 -4.02 0.07 -5.03
C THR A 87 -3.73 -1.10 -5.94
N PHE A 88 -3.06 -2.12 -5.39
CA PHE A 88 -2.61 -3.28 -6.18
C PHE A 88 -3.40 -4.50 -5.75
N ALA A 89 -4.32 -4.95 -6.61
CA ALA A 89 -5.25 -6.01 -6.26
C ALA A 89 -4.71 -7.41 -6.47
N GLY A 90 -3.81 -7.60 -7.42
CA GLY A 90 -3.35 -8.93 -7.81
C GLY A 90 -1.88 -9.17 -7.54
N ALA A 91 -1.51 -10.42 -7.26
CA ALA A 91 -0.12 -10.81 -7.06
C ALA A 91 0.67 -10.68 -8.36
N GLY A 92 1.96 -10.42 -8.24
CA GLY A 92 2.85 -10.30 -9.37
C GLY A 92 4.05 -9.43 -9.05
N ALA A 93 4.90 -9.26 -10.06
CA ALA A 93 6.07 -8.40 -9.96
C ALA A 93 5.98 -7.37 -11.06
N PHE A 94 6.14 -6.09 -10.70
CA PHE A 94 5.99 -4.99 -11.63
C PHE A 94 7.21 -4.09 -11.56
N GLU A 95 7.87 -3.92 -12.70
CA GLU A 95 8.97 -2.97 -12.82
C GLU A 95 8.40 -1.67 -13.35
N TYR A 96 8.83 -0.56 -12.79
CA TYR A 96 8.36 0.76 -13.20
C TYR A 96 9.53 1.72 -13.35
N PHE A 97 9.26 2.83 -14.00
CA PHE A 97 10.27 3.83 -14.31
C PHE A 97 9.63 5.20 -14.33
N CYS A 98 10.46 6.23 -14.41
CA CYS A 98 10.00 7.60 -14.62
C CYS A 98 10.04 7.93 -16.09
N GLU A 99 8.92 8.42 -16.65
CA GLU A 99 8.87 8.75 -18.09
C GLU A 99 9.77 9.91 -18.46
N PHE A 100 10.03 10.83 -17.54
CA PHE A 100 10.91 11.96 -17.79
C PHE A 100 12.39 11.62 -17.62
N HIS A 101 12.68 10.58 -16.84
CA HIS A 101 14.03 10.18 -16.50
C HIS A 101 14.11 8.66 -16.51
N PRO A 102 14.23 8.04 -17.70
CA PRO A 102 14.07 6.59 -17.83
C PRO A 102 15.06 5.74 -17.03
N ASN A 103 16.16 6.32 -16.57
CA ASN A 103 17.11 5.59 -15.70
C ASN A 103 16.62 5.43 -14.25
N MET A 104 15.59 6.21 -13.87
CA MET A 104 14.96 6.04 -12.57
C MET A 104 14.04 4.84 -12.63
N LYS A 105 14.35 3.81 -11.85
CA LYS A 105 13.62 2.55 -11.91
C LYS A 105 13.31 2.04 -10.51
N GLY A 106 12.20 1.34 -10.40
CA GLY A 106 11.80 0.67 -9.18
C GLY A 106 11.08 -0.62 -9.49
N LYS A 107 10.77 -1.37 -8.44
CA LYS A 107 10.08 -2.65 -8.57
C LYS A 107 9.15 -2.84 -7.40
N ILE A 108 7.94 -3.31 -7.68
CA ILE A 108 6.97 -3.68 -6.67
C ILE A 108 6.64 -5.15 -6.86
N THR A 109 6.79 -5.92 -5.78
CA THR A 109 6.39 -7.32 -5.76
C THR A 109 5.16 -7.44 -4.87
N ILE A 110 4.12 -8.07 -5.40
CA ILE A 110 2.84 -8.23 -4.70
C ILE A 110 2.66 -9.71 -4.42
N THR A 111 2.54 -10.06 -3.17
CA THR A 111 2.40 -11.46 -2.73
C THR A 111 0.95 -11.90 -2.55
#